data_da19eff9a2c2e2a4490a18fa4f85a6d0
#
_entry.id   da19eff9a2c2e2a4490a18fa4f85a6d0
#
_cell.length_a   1.000
_cell.length_b   1.000
_cell.length_c   1.000
_cell.angle_alpha   90.00
_cell.angle_beta   90.00
_cell.angle_gamma   90.00
#
_symmetry.space_group_name_H-M   'P 1'
#
loop_
_entity.id
_entity.type
_entity.pdbx_description
1 polymer ?
#
loop_
_entity_poly.entity_id
_entity_poly.type
_entity_poly.pdbx_seq_one_letter_code
_entity_poly.pdbx_strand_id
1 'polypeptide(L)'
;MTMFKYACHKAGIDIKKIKIIDAGNGNQMDTAFREGEGQYIHQQGPAPQQLAADGVGHVLAQLGPTIGACGFSSLAATPAWLATDTARAFTRAYIKTRDYMNDASASEIAKAEKPLFPDIDLEVLTDCIATYQAMGCWTRHIDITQEGYDAMLDIFEYDGKLPHRYSYHQVCAPPPAI
;
A
#
# COMPACT_ATOMS: atom_id res chain seq x y z
N MET A 1 1.96 -8.01 7.95
CA MET A 1 3.09 -8.60 8.71
C MET A 1 4.32 -8.86 7.83
N THR A 2 4.21 -9.44 6.62
CA THR A 2 5.34 -9.75 5.71
C THR A 2 6.25 -8.53 5.42
N MET A 3 5.65 -7.40 5.02
CA MET A 3 6.38 -6.14 4.77
C MET A 3 7.16 -5.65 6.01
N PHE A 4 6.55 -5.73 7.20
CA PHE A 4 7.20 -5.33 8.44
C PHE A 4 8.41 -6.21 8.76
N LYS A 5 8.29 -7.53 8.62
CA LYS A 5 9.43 -8.46 8.83
C LYS A 5 10.57 -8.13 7.87
N TYR A 6 10.26 -7.88 6.60
CA TYR A 6 11.26 -7.54 5.60
C TYR A 6 11.92 -6.18 5.90
N ALA A 7 11.15 -5.18 6.33
CA ALA A 7 11.69 -3.89 6.74
C ALA A 7 12.64 -4.03 7.95
N CYS A 8 12.26 -4.82 8.95
CA CYS A 8 13.15 -5.14 10.08
C CYS A 8 14.46 -5.79 9.60
N HIS A 9 14.38 -6.76 8.70
CA HIS A 9 15.55 -7.40 8.11
C HIS A 9 16.47 -6.38 7.41
N LYS A 10 15.92 -5.53 6.57
CA LYS A 10 16.66 -4.47 5.87
C LYS A 10 17.31 -3.48 6.83
N ALA A 11 16.68 -3.21 7.96
CA ALA A 11 17.17 -2.33 9.01
C ALA A 11 18.13 -3.03 10.00
N GLY A 12 18.45 -4.31 9.83
CA GLY A 12 19.28 -5.08 10.74
C GLY A 12 18.64 -5.38 12.09
N ILE A 13 17.30 -5.31 12.18
CA ILE A 13 16.53 -5.59 13.39
C ILE A 13 16.16 -7.06 13.43
N ASP A 14 16.58 -7.76 14.50
CA ASP A 14 16.23 -9.17 14.71
C ASP A 14 14.76 -9.29 15.18
N ILE A 15 13.88 -9.67 14.27
CA ILE A 15 12.46 -9.84 14.55
C ILE A 15 12.16 -10.85 15.66
N LYS A 16 13.06 -11.82 15.91
CA LYS A 16 12.88 -12.82 16.96
C LYS A 16 13.00 -12.23 18.37
N LYS A 17 13.58 -11.04 18.49
CA LYS A 17 13.67 -10.29 19.74
C LYS A 17 12.47 -9.40 20.02
N ILE A 18 11.53 -9.31 19.08
CA ILE A 18 10.33 -8.50 19.20
C ILE A 18 9.17 -9.39 19.61
N LYS A 19 8.47 -9.04 20.70
CA LYS A 19 7.20 -9.68 21.07
C LYS A 19 6.12 -9.20 20.11
N ILE A 20 5.64 -10.09 19.24
CA ILE A 20 4.57 -9.80 18.29
C ILE A 20 3.23 -10.24 18.93
N ILE A 21 2.25 -9.35 18.87
CA ILE A 21 0.85 -9.60 19.21
C ILE A 21 0.10 -9.70 17.89
N ASP A 22 -0.45 -10.88 17.60
CA ASP A 22 -1.31 -11.09 16.43
C ASP A 22 -2.77 -10.90 16.86
N ALA A 23 -3.26 -9.68 16.75
CA ALA A 23 -4.63 -9.33 17.11
C ALA A 23 -5.64 -9.60 15.97
N GLY A 24 -5.17 -10.07 14.80
CA GLY A 24 -6.04 -10.39 13.67
C GLY A 24 -6.03 -9.35 12.55
N ASN A 25 -7.22 -8.94 12.07
CA ASN A 25 -7.34 -7.95 10.98
C ASN A 25 -7.09 -6.50 11.46
N GLY A 26 -7.07 -5.55 10.52
CA GLY A 26 -6.77 -4.15 10.80
C GLY A 26 -7.64 -3.51 11.88
N ASN A 27 -8.95 -3.80 11.90
CA ASN A 27 -9.87 -3.25 12.90
C ASN A 27 -9.61 -3.87 14.29
N GLN A 28 -9.33 -5.15 14.34
CA GLN A 28 -8.98 -5.85 15.59
C GLN A 28 -7.65 -5.34 16.16
N MET A 29 -6.67 -5.09 15.27
CA MET A 29 -5.39 -4.49 15.68
C MET A 29 -5.58 -3.07 16.23
N ASP A 30 -6.44 -2.25 15.60
CA ASP A 30 -6.78 -0.91 16.08
C ASP A 30 -7.41 -0.95 17.47
N THR A 31 -8.40 -1.83 17.68
CA THR A 31 -9.05 -2.02 18.96
C THR A 31 -8.05 -2.44 20.05
N ALA A 32 -7.24 -3.47 19.79
CA ALA A 32 -6.24 -3.96 20.74
C ALA A 32 -5.24 -2.86 21.14
N PHE A 33 -4.78 -2.06 20.16
CA PHE A 33 -3.87 -0.96 20.44
C PHE A 33 -4.51 0.15 21.29
N ARG A 34 -5.79 0.49 21.03
CA ARG A 34 -6.56 1.46 21.85
C ARG A 34 -6.78 0.96 23.26
N GLU A 35 -6.88 -0.35 23.45
CA GLU A 35 -6.98 -1.00 24.76
C GLU A 35 -5.63 -1.13 25.50
N GLY A 36 -4.55 -0.67 24.87
CA GLY A 36 -3.20 -0.66 25.45
C GLY A 36 -2.42 -1.97 25.22
N GLU A 37 -2.88 -2.83 24.32
CA GLU A 37 -2.13 -4.00 23.91
C GLU A 37 -0.98 -3.63 22.97
N GLY A 38 0.25 -3.74 23.48
CA GLY A 38 1.46 -3.41 22.72
C GLY A 38 1.87 -1.93 22.79
N GLN A 39 3.15 -1.68 22.52
CA GLN A 39 3.72 -0.34 22.52
C GLN A 39 3.77 0.28 21.10
N TYR A 40 3.68 -0.55 20.07
CA TYR A 40 3.75 -0.19 18.67
C TYR A 40 2.71 -0.96 17.89
N ILE A 41 2.13 -0.31 16.89
CA ILE A 41 1.23 -0.92 15.92
C ILE A 41 1.75 -0.69 14.51
N HIS A 42 1.61 -1.68 13.63
CA HIS A 42 1.88 -1.56 12.20
C HIS A 42 0.57 -1.62 11.44
N GLN A 43 0.21 -0.52 10.80
CA GLN A 43 -1.05 -0.37 10.05
C GLN A 43 -0.80 0.31 8.70
N GLN A 44 -1.77 0.18 7.80
CA GLN A 44 -1.83 0.95 6.56
C GLN A 44 -2.62 2.25 6.77
N GLY A 45 -2.22 3.30 6.07
CA GLY A 45 -3.01 4.53 6.07
C GLY A 45 -4.44 4.29 5.53
N PRO A 46 -5.44 5.05 6.02
CA PRO A 46 -5.34 6.19 6.95
C PRO A 46 -5.38 5.84 8.45
N ALA A 47 -5.44 4.57 8.84
CA ALA A 47 -5.62 4.16 10.23
C ALA A 47 -4.54 4.72 11.21
N PRO A 48 -3.22 4.71 10.89
CA PRO A 48 -2.22 5.31 11.78
C PRO A 48 -2.42 6.82 11.99
N GLN A 49 -2.82 7.53 10.94
CA GLN A 49 -3.09 8.96 11.02
C GLN A 49 -4.32 9.24 11.88
N GLN A 50 -5.37 8.40 11.79
CA GLN A 50 -6.55 8.53 12.65
C GLN A 50 -6.20 8.26 14.13
N LEU A 51 -5.41 7.23 14.44
CA LEU A 51 -4.91 6.97 15.79
C LEU A 51 -4.12 8.15 16.35
N ALA A 52 -3.34 8.83 15.52
CA ALA A 52 -2.59 10.01 15.92
C ALA A 52 -3.52 11.22 16.16
N ALA A 53 -4.52 11.44 15.30
CA ALA A 53 -5.52 12.51 15.45
C ALA A 53 -6.38 12.31 16.71
N ASP A 54 -6.70 11.06 17.05
CA ASP A 54 -7.43 10.68 18.25
C ASP A 54 -6.58 10.77 19.54
N GLY A 55 -5.29 11.12 19.43
CA GLY A 55 -4.38 11.21 20.58
C GLY A 55 -3.98 9.86 21.19
N VAL A 56 -4.22 8.75 20.50
CA VAL A 56 -3.90 7.40 20.98
C VAL A 56 -2.42 7.05 20.78
N GLY A 57 -1.77 7.64 19.78
CA GLY A 57 -0.38 7.37 19.47
C GLY A 57 0.23 8.40 18.52
N HIS A 58 1.41 8.07 17.98
CA HIS A 58 2.11 8.91 17.02
C HIS A 58 2.66 8.07 15.87
N VAL A 59 2.64 8.59 14.65
CA VAL A 59 3.31 7.94 13.52
C VAL A 59 4.82 8.14 13.68
N LEU A 60 5.54 7.07 13.97
CA LEU A 60 6.98 7.11 14.25
C LEU A 60 7.84 6.87 13.01
N ALA A 61 7.37 6.01 12.11
CA ALA A 61 8.12 5.62 10.92
C ALA A 61 7.19 5.14 9.81
N GLN A 62 7.68 5.24 8.59
CA GLN A 62 7.07 4.69 7.38
C GLN A 62 7.95 3.55 6.87
N LEU A 63 7.36 2.42 6.49
CA LEU A 63 8.12 1.27 6.00
C LEU A 63 8.60 1.44 4.56
N GLY A 64 7.88 2.20 3.75
CA GLY A 64 8.19 2.40 2.33
C GLY A 64 9.64 2.78 2.05
N PRO A 65 10.21 3.83 2.69
CA PRO A 65 11.60 4.23 2.47
C PRO A 65 12.63 3.14 2.81
N THR A 66 12.34 2.28 3.78
CA THR A 66 13.24 1.16 4.16
C THR A 66 13.15 -0.01 3.16
N ILE A 67 11.95 -0.31 2.69
CA ILE A 67 11.70 -1.43 1.77
C ILE A 67 12.14 -1.07 0.36
N GLY A 68 11.88 0.16 -0.07
CA GLY A 68 12.03 0.61 -1.45
C GLY A 68 10.76 0.41 -2.28
N ALA A 69 10.83 0.82 -3.53
CA ALA A 69 9.72 0.65 -4.48
C ALA A 69 9.47 -0.84 -4.75
N CYS A 70 8.21 -1.26 -4.60
CA CYS A 70 7.78 -2.63 -4.92
C CYS A 70 6.36 -2.62 -5.45
N GLY A 71 6.02 -3.59 -6.29
CA GLY A 71 4.64 -3.85 -6.70
C GLY A 71 3.88 -4.44 -5.51
N PHE A 72 2.78 -3.78 -5.07
CA PHE A 72 2.01 -4.26 -3.93
C PHE A 72 0.54 -4.51 -4.31
N SER A 73 -0.30 -3.49 -4.27
CA SER A 73 -1.67 -3.63 -4.74
C SER A 73 -1.70 -3.57 -6.26
N SER A 74 -2.28 -4.57 -6.90
CA SER A 74 -2.33 -4.69 -8.36
C SER A 74 -3.72 -5.05 -8.83
N LEU A 75 -4.04 -4.64 -10.05
CA LEU A 75 -5.26 -5.04 -10.74
C LEU A 75 -5.02 -6.38 -11.43
N ALA A 76 -5.97 -7.27 -11.32
CA ALA A 76 -5.95 -8.56 -12.02
C ALA A 76 -7.16 -8.67 -12.96
N ALA A 77 -6.93 -9.24 -14.13
CA ALA A 77 -7.97 -9.44 -15.11
C ALA A 77 -7.70 -10.72 -15.94
N THR A 78 -8.74 -11.27 -16.55
CA THR A 78 -8.58 -12.38 -17.48
C THR A 78 -8.04 -11.91 -18.84
N PRO A 79 -7.28 -12.72 -19.57
CA PRO A 79 -6.84 -12.36 -20.93
C PRO A 79 -7.99 -11.99 -21.87
N ALA A 80 -9.13 -12.67 -21.74
CA ALA A 80 -10.32 -12.38 -22.54
C ALA A 80 -10.87 -10.96 -22.25
N TRP A 81 -10.89 -10.54 -20.98
CA TRP A 81 -11.33 -9.18 -20.63
C TRP A 81 -10.34 -8.13 -21.13
N LEU A 82 -9.03 -8.36 -21.00
CA LEU A 82 -8.00 -7.43 -21.46
C LEU A 82 -8.09 -7.10 -22.96
N ALA A 83 -8.68 -8.00 -23.77
CA ALA A 83 -8.88 -7.81 -25.20
C ALA A 83 -10.09 -6.92 -25.55
N THR A 84 -10.90 -6.51 -24.58
CA THR A 84 -12.16 -5.79 -24.81
C THR A 84 -11.99 -4.27 -24.92
N ASP A 85 -13.00 -3.59 -25.53
CA ASP A 85 -13.09 -2.13 -25.53
C ASP A 85 -13.31 -1.57 -24.11
N THR A 86 -13.98 -2.35 -23.26
CA THR A 86 -14.17 -1.98 -21.84
C THR A 86 -12.83 -1.90 -21.11
N ALA A 87 -11.91 -2.85 -21.35
CA ALA A 87 -10.57 -2.82 -20.78
C ALA A 87 -9.79 -1.58 -21.24
N ARG A 88 -9.86 -1.25 -22.54
CA ARG A 88 -9.26 -0.03 -23.09
C ARG A 88 -9.82 1.25 -22.46
N ALA A 89 -11.16 1.31 -22.29
CA ALA A 89 -11.83 2.43 -21.64
C ALA A 89 -11.43 2.56 -20.17
N PHE A 90 -11.38 1.46 -19.45
CA PHE A 90 -10.89 1.41 -18.08
C PHE A 90 -9.44 1.90 -17.96
N THR A 91 -8.56 1.41 -18.84
CA THR A 91 -7.15 1.81 -18.88
C THR A 91 -7.01 3.33 -19.08
N ARG A 92 -7.77 3.93 -20.00
CA ARG A 92 -7.78 5.40 -20.18
C ARG A 92 -8.24 6.14 -18.92
N ALA A 93 -9.28 5.65 -18.24
CA ALA A 93 -9.76 6.24 -17.00
C ALA A 93 -8.70 6.11 -15.88
N TYR A 94 -8.06 4.96 -15.79
CA TYR A 94 -7.02 4.70 -14.79
C TYR A 94 -5.79 5.59 -14.98
N ILE A 95 -5.33 5.80 -16.22
CA ILE A 95 -4.24 6.76 -16.53
C ILE A 95 -4.62 8.17 -16.08
N LYS A 96 -5.83 8.65 -16.44
CA LYS A 96 -6.31 9.96 -16.01
C LYS A 96 -6.35 10.09 -14.48
N THR A 97 -6.74 9.02 -13.79
CA THR A 97 -6.75 8.98 -12.33
C THR A 97 -5.33 9.07 -11.77
N ARG A 98 -4.36 8.34 -12.36
CA ARG A 98 -2.95 8.41 -11.95
C ARG A 98 -2.37 9.81 -12.16
N ASP A 99 -2.66 10.46 -13.27
CA ASP A 99 -2.27 11.84 -13.52
C ASP A 99 -2.88 12.78 -12.47
N TYR A 100 -4.19 12.68 -12.23
CA TYR A 100 -4.88 13.46 -11.21
C TYR A 100 -4.28 13.27 -9.81
N MET A 101 -3.98 12.03 -9.40
CA MET A 101 -3.36 11.72 -8.11
C MET A 101 -1.96 12.33 -7.95
N ASN A 102 -1.26 12.60 -9.05
CA ASN A 102 0.05 13.23 -9.03
C ASN A 102 0.00 14.75 -9.16
N ASP A 103 -1.04 15.31 -9.78
CA ASP A 103 -1.11 16.74 -10.12
C ASP A 103 -2.01 17.53 -9.16
N ALA A 104 -3.07 16.92 -8.63
CA ALA A 104 -3.99 17.56 -7.70
C ALA A 104 -3.41 17.67 -6.29
N SER A 105 -3.85 18.66 -5.55
CA SER A 105 -3.51 18.77 -4.13
C SER A 105 -4.12 17.63 -3.31
N ALA A 106 -3.44 17.26 -2.22
CA ALA A 106 -3.95 16.24 -1.30
C ALA A 106 -5.37 16.55 -0.80
N SER A 107 -5.69 17.83 -0.58
CA SER A 107 -7.03 18.26 -0.15
C SER A 107 -8.10 18.04 -1.23
N GLU A 108 -7.78 18.25 -2.51
CA GLU A 108 -8.72 17.98 -3.62
C GLU A 108 -8.98 16.50 -3.75
N ILE A 109 -7.93 15.67 -3.67
CA ILE A 109 -8.05 14.21 -3.72
C ILE A 109 -8.87 13.71 -2.52
N ALA A 110 -8.56 14.19 -1.31
CA ALA A 110 -9.27 13.81 -0.09
C ALA A 110 -10.77 14.12 -0.16
N LYS A 111 -11.15 15.28 -0.72
CA LYS A 111 -12.57 15.63 -0.93
C LYS A 111 -13.25 14.68 -1.91
N ALA A 112 -12.56 14.27 -2.97
CA ALA A 112 -13.10 13.33 -3.95
C ALA A 112 -13.26 11.91 -3.36
N GLU A 113 -12.34 11.49 -2.49
CA GLU A 113 -12.33 10.16 -1.87
C GLU A 113 -13.18 10.07 -0.60
N LYS A 114 -13.49 11.19 0.06
CA LYS A 114 -14.23 11.23 1.34
C LYS A 114 -15.50 10.36 1.36
N PRO A 115 -16.30 10.26 0.31
CA PRO A 115 -17.47 9.36 0.29
C PRO A 115 -17.11 7.86 0.45
N LEU A 116 -15.87 7.47 0.11
CA LEU A 116 -15.37 6.10 0.26
C LEU A 116 -14.78 5.83 1.65
N PHE A 117 -14.52 6.88 2.42
CA PHE A 117 -13.96 6.83 3.78
C PHE A 117 -14.84 7.63 4.75
N PRO A 118 -16.11 7.21 4.96
CA PRO A 118 -17.06 8.00 5.75
C PRO A 118 -16.63 8.22 7.21
N ASP A 119 -15.89 7.26 7.79
CA ASP A 119 -15.48 7.25 9.19
C ASP A 119 -14.11 7.92 9.42
N ILE A 120 -13.44 8.42 8.38
CA ILE A 120 -12.13 9.08 8.47
C ILE A 120 -12.32 10.59 8.32
N ASP A 121 -11.75 11.38 9.22
CA ASP A 121 -11.79 12.83 9.13
C ASP A 121 -11.12 13.34 7.86
N LEU A 122 -11.70 14.38 7.24
CA LEU A 122 -11.19 14.94 5.99
C LEU A 122 -9.73 15.43 6.13
N GLU A 123 -9.38 15.99 7.27
CA GLU A 123 -8.03 16.45 7.55
C GLU A 123 -7.06 15.26 7.64
N VAL A 124 -7.45 14.20 8.36
CA VAL A 124 -6.69 12.95 8.47
C VAL A 124 -6.48 12.30 7.11
N LEU A 125 -7.52 12.25 6.27
CA LEU A 125 -7.42 11.73 4.91
C LEU A 125 -6.48 12.58 4.05
N THR A 126 -6.55 13.91 4.18
CA THR A 126 -5.67 14.85 3.48
C THR A 126 -4.21 14.61 3.85
N ASP A 127 -3.89 14.48 5.12
CA ASP A 127 -2.53 14.24 5.61
C ASP A 127 -1.99 12.88 5.16
N CYS A 128 -2.85 11.86 5.16
CA CYS A 128 -2.50 10.53 4.63
C CYS A 128 -2.13 10.60 3.14
N ILE A 129 -2.95 11.27 2.33
CA ILE A 129 -2.71 11.43 0.89
C ILE A 129 -1.43 12.25 0.65
N ALA A 130 -1.24 13.36 1.35
CA ALA A 130 -0.02 14.17 1.25
C ALA A 130 1.24 13.34 1.57
N THR A 131 1.16 12.49 2.58
CA THR A 131 2.23 11.56 2.95
C THR A 131 2.55 10.58 1.80
N TYR A 132 1.55 9.97 1.19
CA TYR A 132 1.73 9.04 0.07
C TYR A 132 2.25 9.75 -1.20
N GLN A 133 1.80 10.97 -1.49
CA GLN A 133 2.36 11.79 -2.56
C GLN A 133 3.85 12.08 -2.32
N ALA A 134 4.22 12.51 -1.11
CA ALA A 134 5.60 12.80 -0.75
C ALA A 134 6.52 11.58 -0.82
N MET A 135 5.99 10.38 -0.56
CA MET A 135 6.73 9.12 -0.71
C MET A 135 6.82 8.63 -2.17
N GLY A 136 6.13 9.25 -3.12
CA GLY A 136 6.11 8.82 -4.51
C GLY A 136 5.39 7.48 -4.73
N CYS A 137 4.39 7.14 -3.89
CA CYS A 137 3.69 5.86 -3.95
C CYS A 137 2.88 5.69 -5.24
N TRP A 138 2.46 6.79 -5.88
CA TRP A 138 1.63 6.78 -7.09
C TRP A 138 2.44 7.25 -8.28
N THR A 139 3.09 6.31 -8.97
CA THR A 139 3.79 6.58 -10.22
C THR A 139 2.80 6.96 -11.33
N ARG A 140 3.23 7.74 -12.32
CA ARG A 140 2.37 8.06 -13.49
C ARG A 140 2.18 6.87 -14.41
N HIS A 141 3.19 6.00 -14.54
CA HIS A 141 3.03 4.75 -15.28
C HIS A 141 2.08 3.80 -14.52
N ILE A 142 1.34 2.99 -15.26
CA ILE A 142 0.31 2.09 -14.73
C ILE A 142 0.70 0.61 -14.76
N ASP A 143 1.81 0.30 -15.40
CA ASP A 143 2.38 -1.04 -15.46
C ASP A 143 3.13 -1.38 -14.15
N ILE A 144 3.19 -2.66 -13.85
CA ILE A 144 4.09 -3.19 -12.82
C ILE A 144 5.45 -3.34 -13.49
N THR A 145 6.47 -2.63 -13.01
CA THR A 145 7.82 -2.79 -13.56
C THR A 145 8.43 -4.13 -13.16
N GLN A 146 9.41 -4.60 -13.94
CA GLN A 146 10.16 -5.83 -13.62
C GLN A 146 10.80 -5.71 -12.23
N GLU A 147 11.43 -4.57 -11.94
CA GLU A 147 12.08 -4.30 -10.64
C GLU A 147 11.08 -4.33 -9.49
N GLY A 148 9.90 -3.70 -9.67
CA GLY A 148 8.84 -3.69 -8.66
C GLY A 148 8.27 -5.09 -8.42
N TYR A 149 8.17 -5.91 -9.46
CA TYR A 149 7.75 -7.30 -9.36
C TYR A 149 8.79 -8.15 -8.61
N ASP A 150 10.05 -8.06 -9.00
CA ASP A 150 11.14 -8.82 -8.37
C ASP A 150 11.30 -8.44 -6.90
N ALA A 151 11.23 -7.14 -6.57
CA ALA A 151 11.26 -6.67 -5.17
C ALA A 151 10.12 -7.25 -4.34
N MET A 152 8.91 -7.37 -4.90
CA MET A 152 7.79 -8.02 -4.22
C MET A 152 8.05 -9.52 -3.99
N LEU A 153 8.61 -10.22 -4.97
CA LEU A 153 8.96 -11.64 -4.81
C LEU A 153 10.00 -11.83 -3.71
N ASP A 154 11.02 -10.98 -3.64
CA ASP A 154 12.05 -11.04 -2.60
C ASP A 154 11.44 -10.90 -1.19
N ILE A 155 10.46 -10.02 -1.03
CA ILE A 155 9.74 -9.81 0.24
C ILE A 155 8.98 -11.07 0.66
N PHE A 156 8.26 -11.70 -0.26
CA PHE A 156 7.46 -12.90 0.03
C PHE A 156 8.34 -14.14 0.21
N GLU A 157 9.44 -14.25 -0.54
CA GLU A 157 10.42 -15.32 -0.39
C GLU A 157 11.10 -15.25 0.97
N TYR A 158 11.51 -14.04 1.41
CA TYR A 158 12.08 -13.82 2.74
C TYR A 158 11.16 -14.30 3.88
N ASP A 159 9.84 -14.08 3.76
CA ASP A 159 8.86 -14.54 4.75
C ASP A 159 8.45 -16.02 4.57
N GLY A 160 9.06 -16.73 3.64
CA GLY A 160 8.77 -18.14 3.35
C GLY A 160 7.38 -18.38 2.75
N LYS A 161 6.75 -17.35 2.20
CA LYS A 161 5.40 -17.41 1.63
C LYS A 161 5.37 -17.60 0.12
N LEU A 162 6.53 -17.67 -0.51
CA LEU A 162 6.67 -17.87 -1.95
C LEU A 162 7.27 -19.25 -2.22
N PRO A 163 6.46 -20.26 -2.57
CA PRO A 163 6.96 -21.60 -2.82
C PRO A 163 7.71 -21.72 -4.16
N HIS A 164 7.43 -20.82 -5.11
CA HIS A 164 8.03 -20.79 -6.42
C HIS A 164 8.00 -19.39 -7.03
N ARG A 165 9.10 -18.94 -7.62
CA ARG A 165 9.17 -17.67 -8.35
C ARG A 165 8.74 -17.90 -9.80
N TYR A 166 7.65 -17.29 -10.21
CA TYR A 166 7.26 -17.21 -11.60
C TYR A 166 7.99 -16.06 -12.28
N SER A 167 8.27 -16.20 -13.57
CA SER A 167 8.86 -15.09 -14.32
C SER A 167 7.85 -13.95 -14.49
N TYR A 168 8.36 -12.74 -14.62
CA TYR A 168 7.54 -11.53 -14.82
C TYR A 168 6.50 -11.71 -15.94
N HIS A 169 6.93 -12.21 -17.10
CA HIS A 169 6.06 -12.40 -18.27
C HIS A 169 4.98 -13.48 -18.12
N GLN A 170 5.10 -14.35 -17.12
CA GLN A 170 4.04 -15.33 -16.81
C GLN A 170 2.91 -14.71 -15.96
N VAL A 171 3.21 -13.66 -15.22
CA VAL A 171 2.29 -13.07 -14.22
C VAL A 171 1.82 -11.67 -14.61
N CYS A 172 2.72 -10.85 -15.13
CA CYS A 172 2.42 -9.45 -15.46
C CYS A 172 2.08 -9.32 -16.95
N ALA A 173 0.87 -8.89 -17.23
CA ALA A 173 0.45 -8.53 -18.58
C ALA A 173 0.66 -7.03 -18.82
N PRO A 174 1.06 -6.58 -20.02
CA PRO A 174 1.05 -5.18 -20.36
C PRO A 174 -0.39 -4.63 -20.33
N PRO A 175 -0.58 -3.35 -19.98
CA PRO A 175 -1.89 -2.74 -20.06
C PRO A 175 -2.40 -2.76 -21.51
N PRO A 176 -3.74 -2.83 -21.72
CA PRO A 176 -4.31 -2.73 -23.06
C PRO A 176 -3.86 -1.47 -23.80
N ALA A 177 -3.52 -1.59 -25.07
CA ALA A 177 -3.20 -0.45 -25.92
C ALA A 177 -4.45 0.46 -26.06
N ILE A 178 -4.25 1.79 -25.92
CA ILE A 178 -5.28 2.82 -25.92
C ILE A 178 -5.16 3.76 -27.12
#